data_56b67d8cb66bfe94a0baa75e15905a5d
#
_entry.id   56b67d8cb66bfe94a0baa75e15905a5d
#
_cell.length_a   1.000
_cell.length_b   1.000
_cell.length_c   1.000
_cell.angle_alpha   90.00
_cell.angle_beta   90.00
_cell.angle_gamma   90.00
#
_symmetry.space_group_name_H-M   'P 1'
#
loop_
_entity.id
_entity.type
_entity.pdbx_description
1 polymer ?
#
loop_
_entity_poly.entity_id
_entity_poly.type
_entity_poly.pdbx_seq_one_letter_code
_entity_poly.pdbx_strand_id
1 'polypeptide(L)'
;MKSFMASPSNIERKWYVVDATGHTLGRLASEVASVLRGKNKPIFTPHMDCGDYVIIVNADKIKVSGKKLDQKIYYHHSDYVGGMKETTLREKLNKKPEEVIELAVKGMLPKGPLGRQMYTKLFVYAGPDHKHAAQQPKELAI
;
A
#
# COMPACT_ATOMS: atom_id res chain seq x y z
N MET A 1 -30.27 -14.18 17.81
CA MET A 1 -29.15 -14.32 16.84
C MET A 1 -28.26 -13.09 16.92
N LYS A 2 -26.97 -13.25 17.10
CA LYS A 2 -26.02 -12.15 17.18
C LYS A 2 -25.07 -12.20 15.99
N SER A 3 -24.85 -11.06 15.34
CA SER A 3 -23.83 -10.92 14.30
C SER A 3 -22.43 -10.99 14.93
N PHE A 4 -21.48 -11.60 14.20
CA PHE A 4 -20.08 -11.62 14.61
C PHE A 4 -19.48 -10.22 14.48
N MET A 5 -18.78 -9.78 15.51
CA MET A 5 -17.98 -8.54 15.48
C MET A 5 -16.56 -8.88 15.90
N ALA A 6 -15.60 -8.45 15.09
CA ALA A 6 -14.19 -8.67 15.39
C ALA A 6 -13.77 -7.86 16.63
N SER A 7 -12.91 -8.46 17.44
CA SER A 7 -12.27 -7.80 18.58
C SER A 7 -10.75 -8.01 18.48
N PRO A 8 -9.94 -7.19 19.18
CA PRO A 8 -8.49 -7.37 19.16
C PRO A 8 -8.01 -8.77 19.54
N SER A 9 -8.76 -9.47 20.38
CA SER A 9 -8.45 -10.85 20.79
C SER A 9 -8.74 -11.90 19.72
N ASN A 10 -9.64 -11.61 18.77
CA ASN A 10 -10.09 -12.54 17.74
C ASN A 10 -9.38 -12.34 16.39
N ILE A 11 -8.55 -11.30 16.27
CA ILE A 11 -7.90 -10.96 15.02
C ILE A 11 -6.49 -11.55 15.02
N GLU A 12 -6.21 -12.43 14.07
CA GLU A 12 -4.87 -12.93 13.79
C GLU A 12 -4.30 -12.18 12.59
N ARG A 13 -3.10 -11.62 12.74
CA ARG A 13 -2.40 -10.91 11.68
C ARG A 13 -1.26 -11.75 11.13
N LYS A 14 -1.23 -11.91 9.81
CA LYS A 14 -0.17 -12.61 9.10
C LYS A 14 0.71 -11.61 8.37
N TRP A 15 1.90 -12.04 8.02
CA TRP A 15 2.83 -11.25 7.21
C TRP A 15 2.92 -11.83 5.82
N TYR A 16 2.80 -10.95 4.82
CA TYR A 16 2.89 -11.32 3.42
C TYR A 16 3.95 -10.48 2.72
N VAL A 17 4.63 -11.09 1.75
CA VAL A 17 5.56 -10.41 0.85
C VAL A 17 5.03 -10.50 -0.57
N VAL A 18 5.13 -9.39 -1.29
CA VAL A 18 4.71 -9.27 -2.70
C VAL A 18 5.85 -8.70 -3.50
N ASP A 19 6.13 -9.32 -4.65
CA ASP A 19 7.07 -8.77 -5.61
C ASP A 19 6.32 -7.87 -6.60
N ALA A 20 6.71 -6.60 -6.67
CA ALA A 20 6.09 -5.63 -7.57
C ALA A 20 6.52 -5.78 -9.04
N THR A 21 7.54 -6.59 -9.31
CA THR A 21 8.06 -6.79 -10.67
C THR A 21 6.97 -7.29 -11.61
N GLY A 22 6.73 -6.57 -12.69
CA GLY A 22 5.75 -6.96 -13.71
C GLY A 22 4.30 -6.63 -13.39
N HIS A 23 3.99 -6.18 -12.17
CA HIS A 23 2.64 -5.76 -11.79
C HIS A 23 2.36 -4.32 -12.19
N THR A 24 1.11 -4.04 -12.57
CA THR A 24 0.63 -2.69 -12.81
C THR A 24 0.36 -1.99 -11.48
N LEU A 25 0.81 -0.76 -11.34
CA LEU A 25 0.71 0.02 -10.10
C LEU A 25 -0.70 0.02 -9.49
N GLY A 26 -1.70 0.40 -10.26
CA GLY A 26 -3.08 0.51 -9.76
C GLY A 26 -3.67 -0.83 -9.33
N ARG A 27 -3.43 -1.89 -10.10
CA ARG A 27 -3.93 -3.23 -9.78
C ARG A 27 -3.25 -3.81 -8.54
N LEU A 28 -1.94 -3.68 -8.45
CA LEU A 28 -1.19 -4.08 -7.25
C LEU A 28 -1.69 -3.33 -6.02
N ALA A 29 -1.83 -2.01 -6.12
CA ALA A 29 -2.28 -1.19 -5.01
C ALA A 29 -3.69 -1.56 -4.52
N SER A 30 -4.61 -1.90 -5.41
CA SER A 30 -5.97 -2.29 -5.04
C SER A 30 -6.00 -3.62 -4.27
N GLU A 31 -5.23 -4.61 -4.70
CA GLU A 31 -5.13 -5.89 -4.02
C GLU A 31 -4.48 -5.74 -2.64
N VAL A 32 -3.39 -4.99 -2.58
CA VAL A 32 -2.68 -4.72 -1.32
C VAL A 32 -3.59 -3.96 -0.34
N ALA A 33 -4.34 -2.97 -0.81
CA ALA A 33 -5.29 -2.23 0.03
C ALA A 33 -6.39 -3.13 0.58
N SER A 34 -6.88 -4.09 -0.20
CA SER A 34 -7.86 -5.08 0.26
C SER A 34 -7.31 -5.97 1.37
N VAL A 35 -6.07 -6.41 1.24
CA VAL A 35 -5.39 -7.22 2.27
C VAL A 35 -5.15 -6.41 3.54
N LEU A 36 -4.69 -5.17 3.42
CA LEU A 36 -4.46 -4.27 4.55
C LEU A 36 -5.76 -3.96 5.33
N ARG A 37 -6.87 -3.86 4.62
CA ARG A 37 -8.18 -3.62 5.22
C ARG A 37 -8.81 -4.89 5.81
N GLY A 38 -8.40 -6.07 5.33
CA GLY A 38 -8.92 -7.34 5.78
C GLY A 38 -10.17 -7.81 5.06
N LYS A 39 -10.51 -7.25 3.90
CA LYS A 39 -11.70 -7.63 3.12
C LYS A 39 -11.70 -9.09 2.66
N ASN A 40 -10.54 -9.72 2.57
CA ASN A 40 -10.39 -11.12 2.19
C ASN A 40 -10.70 -12.11 3.33
N LYS A 41 -10.92 -11.59 4.53
CA LYS A 41 -11.20 -12.43 5.70
C LYS A 41 -12.69 -12.50 6.00
N PRO A 42 -13.23 -13.68 6.40
CA PRO A 42 -14.63 -13.79 6.80
C PRO A 42 -14.95 -12.99 8.07
N ILE A 43 -13.95 -12.69 8.90
CA ILE A 43 -14.11 -11.91 10.13
C ILE A 43 -14.14 -10.39 9.88
N PHE A 44 -14.11 -9.94 8.63
CA PHE A 44 -14.05 -8.51 8.28
C PHE A 44 -15.17 -7.73 8.98
N THR A 45 -14.77 -6.72 9.73
CA THR A 45 -15.66 -5.79 10.43
C THR A 45 -15.25 -4.36 10.07
N PRO A 46 -16.14 -3.54 9.51
CA PRO A 46 -15.76 -2.22 8.96
C PRO A 46 -15.13 -1.25 9.95
N HIS A 47 -15.49 -1.32 11.23
CA HIS A 47 -14.96 -0.41 12.24
C HIS A 47 -13.67 -0.88 12.92
N MET A 48 -13.20 -2.08 12.58
CA MET A 48 -11.98 -2.67 13.15
C MET A 48 -10.94 -2.91 12.07
N ASP A 49 -9.67 -2.80 12.44
CA ASP A 49 -8.54 -3.14 11.58
C ASP A 49 -8.29 -4.65 11.62
N CYS A 50 -8.89 -5.37 10.66
CA CYS A 50 -8.78 -6.83 10.55
C CYS A 50 -7.70 -7.29 9.58
N GLY A 51 -6.97 -6.39 8.94
CA GLY A 51 -6.02 -6.71 7.89
C GLY A 51 -4.68 -7.27 8.35
N ASP A 52 -3.90 -7.71 7.39
CA ASP A 52 -2.57 -8.28 7.59
C ASP A 52 -1.48 -7.28 7.26
N TYR A 53 -0.24 -7.62 7.64
CA TYR A 53 0.94 -6.88 7.24
C TYR A 53 1.36 -7.25 5.82
N VAL A 54 1.71 -6.27 5.01
CA VAL A 54 2.16 -6.48 3.64
C VAL A 54 3.52 -5.80 3.42
N ILE A 55 4.43 -6.56 2.86
CA ILE A 55 5.76 -6.10 2.44
C ILE A 55 5.81 -6.14 0.92
N ILE A 56 6.14 -5.01 0.30
CA ILE A 56 6.31 -4.93 -1.16
C ILE A 56 7.80 -4.75 -1.45
N VAL A 57 8.34 -5.61 -2.30
CA VAL A 57 9.74 -5.54 -2.75
C VAL A 57 9.79 -5.21 -4.23
N ASN A 58 10.95 -4.76 -4.70
CA ASN A 58 11.18 -4.35 -6.08
C ASN A 58 10.24 -3.23 -6.56
N ALA A 59 9.99 -2.24 -5.71
CA ALA A 59 9.13 -1.11 -6.05
C ALA A 59 9.62 -0.31 -7.27
N ASP A 60 10.92 -0.33 -7.55
CA ASP A 60 11.52 0.31 -8.72
C ASP A 60 11.12 -0.33 -10.05
N LYS A 61 10.64 -1.56 -10.02
CA LYS A 61 10.26 -2.34 -11.21
C LYS A 61 8.76 -2.36 -11.48
N ILE A 62 8.00 -1.52 -10.79
CA ILE A 62 6.55 -1.41 -11.01
C ILE A 62 6.25 -0.89 -12.42
N LYS A 63 5.18 -1.38 -13.04
CA LYS A 63 4.76 -0.96 -14.38
C LYS A 63 3.57 -0.01 -14.29
N VAL A 64 3.52 0.91 -15.23
CA VAL A 64 2.37 1.79 -15.46
C VAL A 64 2.00 1.73 -16.94
N SER A 65 0.70 1.81 -17.23
CA SER A 65 0.18 1.74 -18.60
C SER A 65 0.12 3.11 -19.26
N GLY A 66 0.15 3.13 -20.60
CA GLY A 66 0.01 4.34 -21.39
C GLY A 66 1.13 5.35 -21.19
N LYS A 67 0.78 6.63 -21.24
CA LYS A 67 1.73 7.75 -21.09
C LYS A 67 1.81 8.31 -19.67
N LYS A 68 1.42 7.52 -18.68
CA LYS A 68 1.37 7.99 -17.28
C LYS A 68 2.74 8.39 -16.72
N LEU A 69 3.82 7.81 -17.21
CA LEU A 69 5.18 8.18 -16.78
C LEU A 69 5.46 9.67 -16.95
N ASP A 70 4.97 10.26 -18.04
CA ASP A 70 5.21 11.65 -18.37
C ASP A 70 4.01 12.56 -18.05
N GLN A 71 2.80 12.03 -18.05
CA GLN A 71 1.58 12.81 -17.90
C GLN A 71 1.02 12.83 -16.48
N LYS A 72 1.29 11.81 -15.68
CA LYS A 72 0.85 11.80 -14.28
C LYS A 72 1.73 12.72 -13.47
N ILE A 73 1.11 13.71 -12.82
CA ILE A 73 1.79 14.72 -12.02
C ILE A 73 1.35 14.61 -10.57
N TYR A 74 2.32 14.61 -9.65
CA TYR A 74 2.11 14.70 -8.22
C TYR A 74 2.28 16.13 -7.78
N TYR A 75 1.25 16.68 -7.12
CA TYR A 75 1.23 18.06 -6.66
C TYR A 75 1.53 18.12 -5.16
N HIS A 76 2.34 19.08 -4.77
CA HIS A 76 2.61 19.41 -3.38
C HIS A 76 2.65 20.91 -3.21
N HIS A 77 1.96 21.43 -2.20
CA HIS A 77 1.90 22.86 -1.91
C HIS A 77 2.62 23.16 -0.59
N SER A 78 3.50 24.15 -0.61
CA SER A 78 4.31 24.53 0.55
C SER A 78 3.59 25.48 1.51
N ASP A 79 2.31 25.78 1.29
CA ASP A 79 1.47 26.76 2.04
C ASP A 79 1.88 28.23 1.91
N TYR A 80 2.77 28.52 0.96
CA TYR A 80 3.11 29.89 0.55
C TYR A 80 2.52 30.22 -0.81
N VAL A 81 2.26 31.51 -1.06
CA VAL A 81 1.78 31.97 -2.37
C VAL A 81 2.77 31.56 -3.46
N GLY A 82 2.26 30.90 -4.53
CA GLY A 82 3.11 30.37 -5.59
C GLY A 82 3.92 29.12 -5.22
N GLY A 83 3.62 28.49 -4.08
CA GLY A 83 4.36 27.33 -3.56
C GLY A 83 3.93 25.97 -4.11
N MET A 84 3.15 25.92 -5.19
CA MET A 84 2.76 24.65 -5.82
C MET A 84 3.95 24.00 -6.51
N LYS A 85 4.28 22.78 -6.10
CA LYS A 85 5.35 21.96 -6.70
C LYS A 85 4.74 20.82 -7.49
N GLU A 86 5.31 20.55 -8.65
CA GLU A 86 4.87 19.49 -9.54
C GLU A 86 6.02 18.50 -9.76
N THR A 87 5.71 17.21 -9.68
CA THR A 87 6.67 16.13 -9.93
C THR A 87 6.02 15.11 -10.83
N THR A 88 6.66 14.76 -11.94
CA THR A 88 6.16 13.69 -12.82
C THR A 88 6.37 12.33 -12.19
N LEU A 89 5.59 11.35 -12.65
CA LEU A 89 5.74 9.96 -12.17
C LEU A 89 7.15 9.42 -12.45
N ARG A 90 7.73 9.76 -13.60
CA ARG A 90 9.10 9.36 -13.95
C ARG A 90 10.14 9.88 -12.95
N GLU A 91 10.07 11.16 -12.61
CA GLU A 91 10.97 11.76 -11.63
C GLU A 91 10.80 11.13 -10.24
N LYS A 92 9.57 10.87 -9.85
CA LYS A 92 9.28 10.26 -8.55
C LYS A 92 9.79 8.83 -8.47
N LEU A 93 9.62 8.03 -9.52
CA LEU A 93 10.18 6.67 -9.59
C LEU A 93 11.72 6.66 -9.53
N ASN A 94 12.37 7.66 -10.13
CA ASN A 94 13.83 7.75 -10.09
C ASN A 94 14.36 8.17 -8.71
N LYS A 95 13.63 9.03 -8.00
CA LYS A 95 14.06 9.55 -6.70
C LYS A 95 13.65 8.62 -5.54
N LYS A 96 12.38 8.26 -5.48
CA LYS A 96 11.79 7.47 -4.38
C LYS A 96 10.69 6.55 -4.92
N PRO A 97 11.04 5.40 -5.48
CA PRO A 97 10.05 4.49 -6.04
C PRO A 97 9.07 3.95 -4.99
N GLU A 98 9.49 3.82 -3.73
CA GLU A 98 8.63 3.36 -2.64
C GLU A 98 7.42 4.28 -2.45
N GLU A 99 7.64 5.58 -2.53
CA GLU A 99 6.61 6.58 -2.30
C GLU A 99 5.48 6.51 -3.33
N VAL A 100 5.77 6.07 -4.55
CA VAL A 100 4.77 5.89 -5.62
C VAL A 100 3.72 4.85 -5.20
N ILE A 101 4.18 3.70 -4.73
CA ILE A 101 3.31 2.61 -4.28
C ILE A 101 2.59 3.02 -2.99
N GLU A 102 3.30 3.63 -2.06
CA GLU A 102 2.72 4.10 -0.80
C GLU A 102 1.56 5.08 -1.01
N LEU A 103 1.73 6.05 -1.90
CA LEU A 103 0.68 7.01 -2.22
C LEU A 103 -0.52 6.36 -2.92
N ALA A 104 -0.28 5.40 -3.81
CA ALA A 104 -1.34 4.68 -4.50
C ALA A 104 -2.19 3.87 -3.50
N VAL A 105 -1.56 3.15 -2.60
CA VAL A 105 -2.24 2.36 -1.57
C VAL A 105 -2.97 3.26 -0.57
N LYS A 106 -2.32 4.32 -0.11
CA LYS A 106 -2.91 5.29 0.82
C LYS A 106 -4.19 5.92 0.25
N GLY A 107 -4.19 6.22 -1.04
CA GLY A 107 -5.38 6.75 -1.72
C GLY A 107 -6.55 5.77 -1.78
N MET A 108 -6.28 4.47 -1.71
CA MET A 108 -7.28 3.41 -1.75
C MET A 108 -7.75 2.93 -0.37
N LEU A 109 -7.06 3.34 0.69
CA LEU A 109 -7.45 3.04 2.06
C LEU A 109 -8.48 4.07 2.56
N PRO A 110 -9.29 3.73 3.60
CA PRO A 110 -10.22 4.69 4.20
C PRO A 110 -9.50 5.95 4.69
N LYS A 111 -10.21 7.06 4.66
CA LYS A 111 -9.73 8.33 5.23
C LYS A 111 -10.05 8.35 6.72
N GLY A 112 -9.15 8.88 7.53
CA GLY A 112 -9.35 9.02 8.97
C GLY A 112 -8.41 8.13 9.80
N PRO A 113 -8.64 8.04 11.13
CA PRO A 113 -7.74 7.34 12.05
C PRO A 113 -7.56 5.86 11.73
N LEU A 114 -8.64 5.16 11.40
CA LEU A 114 -8.59 3.72 11.09
C LEU A 114 -7.78 3.46 9.80
N GLY A 115 -7.98 4.26 8.77
CA GLY A 115 -7.20 4.15 7.53
C GLY A 115 -5.71 4.41 7.75
N ARG A 116 -5.36 5.34 8.64
CA ARG A 116 -3.96 5.58 9.01
C ARG A 116 -3.34 4.39 9.75
N GLN A 117 -4.11 3.72 10.61
CA GLN A 117 -3.65 2.48 11.25
C GLN A 117 -3.40 1.36 10.24
N MET A 118 -4.29 1.20 9.28
CA MET A 118 -4.12 0.22 8.19
C MET A 118 -2.86 0.51 7.36
N TYR A 119 -2.60 1.78 7.07
CA TYR A 119 -1.43 2.21 6.32
C TYR A 119 -0.10 1.89 7.03
N THR A 120 -0.06 1.91 8.34
CA THR A 120 1.17 1.58 9.11
C THR A 120 1.62 0.13 8.96
N LYS A 121 0.76 -0.75 8.46
CA LYS A 121 1.08 -2.16 8.20
C LYS A 121 1.67 -2.40 6.81
N LEU A 122 1.84 -1.37 6.01
CA LEU A 122 2.46 -1.44 4.70
C LEU A 122 3.95 -1.10 4.79
N PHE A 123 4.78 -1.95 4.22
CA PHE A 123 6.22 -1.75 4.12
C PHE A 123 6.64 -1.90 2.67
N VAL A 124 7.28 -0.89 2.11
CA VAL A 124 7.67 -0.87 0.70
C VAL A 124 9.18 -0.69 0.59
N TYR A 125 9.80 -1.51 -0.23
CA TYR A 125 11.25 -1.49 -0.47
C TYR A 125 11.52 -1.42 -1.98
N ALA A 126 12.46 -0.58 -2.36
CA ALA A 126 12.85 -0.43 -3.78
C ALA A 126 13.57 -1.66 -4.32
N GLY A 127 14.41 -2.28 -3.50
CA GLY A 127 15.19 -3.46 -3.89
C GLY A 127 14.50 -4.78 -3.55
N PRO A 128 15.18 -5.91 -3.80
CA PRO A 128 14.62 -7.24 -3.54
C PRO A 128 14.65 -7.65 -2.06
N ASP A 129 15.41 -6.93 -1.23
CA ASP A 129 15.61 -7.30 0.18
C ASP A 129 14.67 -6.51 1.09
N HIS A 130 14.23 -7.15 2.16
CA HIS A 130 13.44 -6.53 3.22
C HIS A 130 14.02 -6.86 4.60
N LYS A 131 13.61 -6.09 5.61
CA LYS A 131 14.13 -6.22 6.99
C LYS A 131 13.26 -7.09 7.91
N HIS A 132 12.37 -7.91 7.34
CA HIS A 132 11.32 -8.61 8.07
C HIS A 132 11.47 -10.14 8.07
N ALA A 133 12.70 -10.63 7.98
CA ALA A 133 12.98 -12.08 7.98
C ALA A 133 12.50 -12.78 9.27
N ALA A 134 12.58 -12.08 10.40
CA ALA A 134 12.14 -12.62 11.69
C ALA A 134 10.64 -12.93 11.76
N GLN A 135 9.82 -12.21 11.01
CA GLN A 135 8.37 -12.41 10.92
C GLN A 135 7.98 -13.56 9.99
N GLN A 136 8.93 -14.13 9.25
CA GLN A 136 8.70 -15.22 8.31
C GLN A 136 7.51 -14.95 7.36
N PRO A 137 7.55 -13.87 6.56
CA PRO A 137 6.46 -13.52 5.68
C PRO A 137 6.23 -14.60 4.62
N LYS A 138 4.96 -14.85 4.31
CA LYS A 138 4.56 -15.77 3.26
C LYS A 138 4.41 -14.99 1.95
N GLU A 139 4.69 -15.65 0.85
CA GLU A 139 4.46 -15.06 -0.46
C GLU A 139 2.96 -14.91 -0.73
N LEU A 140 2.54 -13.72 -1.16
CA LEU A 140 1.17 -13.44 -1.56
C LEU A 140 1.08 -13.43 -3.07
N ALA A 141 0.26 -14.31 -3.61
CA ALA A 141 -0.04 -14.34 -5.05
C ALA A 141 -1.08 -13.28 -5.39
N ILE A 142 -0.74 -12.40 -6.31
CA ILE A 142 -1.63 -11.36 -6.83
C ILE A 142 -1.76 -11.48 -8.34
#